data_fd98e6b5a14881f259e96785a2da7334
#
_entry.id   fd98e6b5a14881f259e96785a2da7334
#
_cell.length_a   1.000
_cell.length_b   1.000
_cell.length_c   1.000
_cell.angle_alpha   90.00
_cell.angle_beta   90.00
_cell.angle_gamma   90.00
#
_symmetry.space_group_name_H-M   'P 1'
#
loop_
_entity.id
_entity.type
_entity.pdbx_description
1 polymer ?
#
loop_
_entity_poly.entity_id
_entity_poly.type
_entity_poly.pdbx_seq_one_letter_code
_entity_poly.pdbx_strand_id
1 'polypeptide(L)'
;LGDRGKFFWASNLTTDFHFTVDDDIVYPPDYVATLTAFADAHAQPVAVGAHGIKVIPEKLSPPGGRRGAGYYGSREVWMGVDEVSDAVGVHILGTGTLAYRVAAVGPLDAVADFPEPNMADVWFGVLAQRRRLPLVVAPHGGGWLREVGGTAVDSLYGRFTVRARADRLQTRAAKAALPWVVHPAALRGAGG
;
A
#
# COMPACT_ATOMS: atom_id res chain seq x y z
N LEU A 1 10.65 -8.37 13.51
CA LEU A 1 9.58 -7.44 13.12
C LEU A 1 9.08 -7.72 11.69
N GLY A 2 9.91 -8.24 10.79
CA GLY A 2 9.59 -8.35 9.38
C GLY A 2 9.39 -6.97 8.74
N ASP A 3 8.57 -6.88 7.69
CA ASP A 3 8.31 -5.65 6.94
C ASP A 3 7.66 -4.52 7.78
N ARG A 4 6.94 -4.86 8.86
CA ARG A 4 6.42 -3.86 9.81
C ARG A 4 7.52 -3.10 10.56
N GLY A 5 8.77 -3.57 10.50
CA GLY A 5 9.94 -2.85 11.01
C GLY A 5 10.12 -1.46 10.38
N LYS A 6 9.61 -1.24 9.17
CA LYS A 6 9.55 0.07 8.49
C LYS A 6 8.77 1.12 9.29
N PHE A 7 7.88 0.69 10.18
CA PHE A 7 7.06 1.55 11.05
C PHE A 7 7.57 1.59 12.50
N PHE A 8 8.75 1.03 12.79
CA PHE A 8 9.27 0.94 14.16
C PHE A 8 9.38 2.31 14.85
N TRP A 9 9.79 3.33 14.11
CA TRP A 9 9.91 4.70 14.63
C TRP A 9 8.66 5.56 14.41
N ALA A 10 7.60 5.02 13.81
CA ALA A 10 6.42 5.78 13.40
C ALA A 10 5.57 6.30 14.57
N SER A 11 5.84 5.86 15.80
CA SER A 11 5.22 6.41 17.02
C SER A 11 5.75 7.79 17.41
N ASN A 12 6.95 8.17 16.97
CA ASN A 12 7.66 9.36 17.45
C ASN A 12 8.21 10.25 16.31
N LEU A 13 7.64 10.15 15.12
CA LEU A 13 8.08 10.98 13.99
C LEU A 13 7.69 12.44 14.19
N THR A 14 8.66 13.33 13.93
CA THR A 14 8.48 14.80 13.94
C THR A 14 8.63 15.41 12.55
N THR A 15 8.82 14.59 11.53
CA THR A 15 8.95 14.98 10.12
C THR A 15 7.59 15.21 9.48
N ASP A 16 7.54 15.96 8.37
CA ASP A 16 6.29 16.18 7.62
C ASP A 16 5.77 14.90 6.96
N PHE A 17 6.70 14.12 6.39
CA PHE A 17 6.41 12.89 5.68
C PHE A 17 7.17 11.70 6.25
N HIS A 18 6.54 10.53 6.16
CA HIS A 18 7.17 9.23 6.33
C HIS A 18 7.13 8.48 5.00
N PHE A 19 8.30 8.01 4.58
CA PHE A 19 8.48 7.14 3.43
C PHE A 19 8.90 5.76 3.90
N THR A 20 8.27 4.72 3.37
CA THR A 20 8.74 3.35 3.55
C THR A 20 9.29 2.83 2.23
N VAL A 21 10.46 2.23 2.27
CA VAL A 21 11.22 1.77 1.09
C VAL A 21 11.68 0.33 1.26
N ASP A 22 11.98 -0.33 0.15
CA ASP A 22 12.61 -1.64 0.11
C ASP A 22 14.07 -1.52 -0.37
N ASP A 23 14.93 -2.40 0.07
CA ASP A 23 16.36 -2.41 -0.24
C ASP A 23 16.68 -3.07 -1.60
N ASP A 24 15.69 -3.68 -2.23
CA ASP A 24 15.75 -4.31 -3.55
C ASP A 24 15.10 -3.46 -4.67
N ILE A 25 14.78 -2.19 -4.39
CA ILE A 25 14.25 -1.23 -5.37
C ILE A 25 15.24 -0.08 -5.58
N VAL A 26 15.52 0.25 -6.83
CA VAL A 26 16.24 1.48 -7.22
C VAL A 26 15.20 2.59 -7.42
N TYR A 27 15.27 3.58 -6.55
CA TYR A 27 14.43 4.77 -6.61
C TYR A 27 15.10 5.86 -7.44
N PRO A 28 14.37 6.58 -8.30
CA PRO A 28 14.93 7.70 -9.05
C PRO A 28 15.26 8.88 -8.11
N PRO A 29 16.17 9.78 -8.51
CA PRO A 29 16.55 10.91 -7.67
C PRO A 29 15.41 11.86 -7.29
N ASP A 30 14.37 11.92 -8.09
CA ASP A 30 13.18 12.75 -7.89
C ASP A 30 12.07 12.07 -7.10
N TYR A 31 12.25 10.82 -6.67
CA TYR A 31 11.21 9.99 -6.02
C TYR A 31 10.51 10.71 -4.86
N VAL A 32 11.28 11.23 -3.90
CA VAL A 32 10.72 11.92 -2.72
C VAL A 32 9.98 13.19 -3.15
N ALA A 33 10.59 13.99 -4.02
CA ALA A 33 9.99 15.25 -4.49
C ALA A 33 8.69 15.00 -5.26
N THR A 34 8.68 13.99 -6.13
CA THR A 34 7.50 13.62 -6.94
C THR A 34 6.34 13.17 -6.07
N LEU A 35 6.55 12.23 -5.13
CA LEU A 35 5.46 11.76 -4.28
C LEU A 35 5.00 12.82 -3.28
N THR A 36 5.90 13.65 -2.75
CA THR A 36 5.52 14.77 -1.88
C THR A 36 4.64 15.78 -2.63
N ALA A 37 5.09 16.24 -3.81
CA ALA A 37 4.32 17.18 -4.63
C ALA A 37 2.96 16.61 -5.03
N PHE A 38 2.91 15.32 -5.39
CA PHE A 38 1.66 14.64 -5.73
C PHE A 38 0.71 14.57 -4.54
N ALA A 39 1.19 14.22 -3.34
CA ALA A 39 0.37 14.22 -2.14
C ALA A 39 -0.16 15.63 -1.80
N ASP A 40 0.67 16.66 -1.96
CA ASP A 40 0.32 18.06 -1.68
C ASP A 40 -0.66 18.67 -2.68
N ALA A 41 -0.76 18.08 -3.87
CA ALA A 41 -1.74 18.50 -4.87
C ALA A 41 -3.18 18.10 -4.50
N HIS A 42 -3.39 17.27 -3.48
CA HIS A 42 -4.71 16.87 -3.04
C HIS A 42 -5.32 17.87 -2.03
N ALA A 43 -6.64 18.04 -2.08
CA ALA A 43 -7.36 18.95 -1.19
C ALA A 43 -7.42 18.44 0.26
N GLN A 44 -7.39 17.14 0.44
CA GLN A 44 -7.33 16.45 1.73
C GLN A 44 -6.05 15.61 1.84
N PRO A 45 -5.62 15.25 3.05
CA PRO A 45 -4.52 14.32 3.23
C PRO A 45 -4.77 12.99 2.53
N VAL A 46 -3.75 12.51 1.83
CA VAL A 46 -3.73 11.20 1.16
C VAL A 46 -2.43 10.46 1.51
N ALA A 47 -2.43 9.14 1.46
CA ALA A 47 -1.21 8.38 1.36
C ALA A 47 -1.00 8.00 -0.10
N VAL A 48 0.24 8.07 -0.57
CA VAL A 48 0.61 7.88 -1.97
C VAL A 48 1.68 6.81 -2.11
N GLY A 49 1.78 6.22 -3.28
CA GLY A 49 2.82 5.25 -3.60
C GLY A 49 2.85 4.97 -5.09
N ALA A 50 3.79 4.13 -5.53
CA ALA A 50 3.87 3.68 -6.92
C ALA A 50 3.29 2.28 -7.13
N HIS A 51 3.14 1.48 -6.07
CA HIS A 51 2.57 0.13 -6.09
C HIS A 51 1.28 0.10 -5.31
N GLY A 52 0.20 -0.44 -5.89
CA GLY A 52 -1.09 -0.49 -5.22
C GLY A 52 -1.98 -1.66 -5.61
N ILE A 53 -2.97 -1.93 -4.76
CA ILE A 53 -3.86 -3.07 -4.89
C ILE A 53 -5.30 -2.65 -4.65
N LYS A 54 -6.21 -3.04 -5.55
CA LYS A 54 -7.64 -3.08 -5.29
C LYS A 54 -8.06 -4.48 -4.92
N VAL A 55 -8.64 -4.64 -3.76
CA VAL A 55 -9.32 -5.88 -3.35
C VAL A 55 -10.65 -5.98 -4.10
N ILE A 56 -10.97 -7.17 -4.60
CA ILE A 56 -12.25 -7.49 -5.26
C ILE A 56 -13.10 -8.26 -4.26
N PRO A 57 -14.04 -7.58 -3.55
CA PRO A 57 -14.78 -8.19 -2.44
C PRO A 57 -15.56 -9.45 -2.84
N GLU A 58 -16.15 -9.46 -4.03
CA GLU A 58 -16.97 -10.57 -4.55
C GLU A 58 -16.14 -11.82 -4.80
N LYS A 59 -14.86 -11.67 -5.17
CA LYS A 59 -13.93 -12.79 -5.31
C LYS A 59 -13.40 -13.25 -3.96
N LEU A 60 -13.15 -12.30 -3.05
CA LEU A 60 -12.64 -12.58 -1.71
C LEU A 60 -13.69 -13.28 -0.84
N SER A 61 -14.94 -12.82 -0.92
CA SER A 61 -16.07 -13.33 -0.15
C SER A 61 -17.32 -13.40 -1.04
N PRO A 62 -17.43 -14.43 -1.92
CA PRO A 62 -18.57 -14.58 -2.82
C PRO A 62 -19.88 -14.74 -2.04
N PRO A 63 -21.01 -14.22 -2.57
CA PRO A 63 -22.31 -14.42 -1.97
C PRO A 63 -22.71 -15.90 -1.93
N GLY A 64 -23.60 -16.25 -1.00
CA GLY A 64 -24.09 -17.61 -0.83
C GLY A 64 -23.11 -18.58 -0.17
N GLY A 65 -22.10 -18.09 0.54
CA GLY A 65 -21.17 -18.92 1.33
C GLY A 65 -20.19 -19.75 0.49
N ARG A 66 -20.05 -19.45 -0.80
CA ARG A 66 -19.08 -20.11 -1.68
C ARG A 66 -17.65 -19.83 -1.25
N ARG A 67 -16.73 -20.75 -1.52
CA ARG A 67 -15.31 -20.56 -1.24
C ARG A 67 -14.75 -19.43 -2.12
N GLY A 68 -14.15 -18.40 -1.49
CA GLY A 68 -13.46 -17.32 -2.21
C GLY A 68 -12.11 -17.75 -2.78
N ALA A 69 -11.58 -16.94 -3.67
CA ALA A 69 -10.30 -17.18 -4.36
C ALA A 69 -9.05 -16.93 -3.50
N GLY A 70 -9.22 -16.53 -2.22
CA GLY A 70 -8.14 -16.07 -1.36
C GLY A 70 -7.70 -14.64 -1.70
N TYR A 71 -6.77 -14.09 -0.91
CA TYR A 71 -6.31 -12.71 -1.08
C TYR A 71 -5.65 -12.51 -2.46
N TYR A 72 -4.71 -13.39 -2.82
CA TYR A 72 -3.97 -13.25 -4.08
C TYR A 72 -4.85 -13.40 -5.32
N GLY A 73 -5.88 -14.23 -5.27
CA GLY A 73 -6.85 -14.40 -6.37
C GLY A 73 -7.96 -13.33 -6.41
N SER A 74 -8.00 -12.43 -5.43
CA SER A 74 -9.08 -11.44 -5.24
C SER A 74 -8.59 -10.00 -5.33
N ARG A 75 -7.61 -9.71 -6.21
CA ARG A 75 -7.02 -8.38 -6.31
C ARG A 75 -6.71 -8.00 -7.75
N GLU A 76 -6.73 -6.70 -8.00
CA GLU A 76 -6.10 -6.02 -9.13
C GLU A 76 -4.86 -5.31 -8.62
N VAL A 77 -3.78 -5.33 -9.38
CA VAL A 77 -2.47 -4.83 -8.94
C VAL A 77 -1.92 -3.85 -9.95
N TRP A 78 -1.46 -2.72 -9.48
CA TRP A 78 -0.63 -1.75 -10.19
C TRP A 78 0.79 -1.92 -9.69
N MET A 79 1.65 -2.47 -10.55
CA MET A 79 3.05 -2.71 -10.19
C MET A 79 3.84 -1.40 -10.31
N GLY A 80 4.69 -1.10 -9.32
CA GLY A 80 5.49 0.12 -9.31
C GLY A 80 6.54 0.22 -10.42
N VAL A 81 6.82 -0.89 -11.11
CA VAL A 81 7.75 -0.95 -12.26
C VAL A 81 7.06 -0.72 -13.59
N ASP A 82 5.74 -0.87 -13.65
CA ASP A 82 4.93 -0.68 -14.84
C ASP A 82 4.55 0.80 -15.02
N GLU A 83 4.01 1.15 -16.18
CA GLU A 83 3.46 2.48 -16.41
C GLU A 83 2.07 2.60 -15.73
N VAL A 84 1.87 3.71 -15.03
CA VAL A 84 0.58 4.14 -14.51
C VAL A 84 0.31 5.56 -14.99
N SER A 85 -0.50 5.68 -16.03
CA SER A 85 -0.73 6.96 -16.72
C SER A 85 -1.56 7.95 -15.90
N ASP A 86 -2.50 7.45 -15.12
CA ASP A 86 -3.43 8.25 -14.31
C ASP A 86 -3.36 7.87 -12.83
N ALA A 87 -3.73 8.80 -11.96
CA ALA A 87 -3.86 8.54 -10.54
C ALA A 87 -4.93 7.47 -10.25
N VAL A 88 -4.57 6.44 -9.50
CA VAL A 88 -5.48 5.33 -9.19
C VAL A 88 -5.73 5.23 -7.70
N GLY A 89 -6.99 5.45 -7.28
CA GLY A 89 -7.41 5.14 -5.91
C GLY A 89 -7.36 3.63 -5.66
N VAL A 90 -6.76 3.20 -4.56
CA VAL A 90 -6.57 1.79 -4.22
C VAL A 90 -6.99 1.49 -2.78
N HIS A 91 -7.03 0.22 -2.40
CA HIS A 91 -7.32 -0.22 -1.03
C HIS A 91 -6.06 -0.43 -0.19
N ILE A 92 -4.95 -0.75 -0.85
CA ILE A 92 -3.67 -1.08 -0.22
C ILE A 92 -2.56 -0.45 -1.07
N LEU A 93 -1.56 0.15 -0.44
CA LEU A 93 -0.30 0.56 -1.05
C LEU A 93 0.82 -0.37 -0.60
N GLY A 94 1.69 -0.74 -1.51
CA GLY A 94 2.88 -1.52 -1.20
C GLY A 94 3.85 -0.74 -0.32
N THR A 95 4.26 -1.31 0.81
CA THR A 95 5.16 -0.64 1.77
C THR A 95 6.59 -0.45 1.27
N GLY A 96 6.93 -0.95 0.08
CA GLY A 96 8.17 -0.59 -0.61
C GLY A 96 8.10 0.78 -1.29
N THR A 97 6.91 1.39 -1.42
CA THR A 97 6.75 2.65 -2.16
C THR A 97 5.79 3.63 -1.46
N LEU A 98 5.43 3.38 -0.23
CA LEU A 98 4.44 4.16 0.51
C LEU A 98 5.03 5.47 1.05
N ALA A 99 4.28 6.55 0.86
CA ALA A 99 4.54 7.84 1.49
C ALA A 99 3.25 8.43 2.07
N TYR A 100 3.34 9.08 3.22
CA TYR A 100 2.21 9.78 3.83
C TYR A 100 2.65 10.93 4.73
N ARG A 101 1.78 11.94 4.88
CA ARG A 101 1.99 12.98 5.90
C ARG A 101 1.81 12.41 7.30
N VAL A 102 2.83 12.59 8.15
CA VAL A 102 2.84 12.09 9.53
C VAL A 102 1.62 12.60 10.30
N ALA A 103 1.31 13.90 10.19
CA ALA A 103 0.16 14.52 10.86
C ALA A 103 -1.20 13.93 10.42
N ALA A 104 -1.32 13.40 9.20
CA ALA A 104 -2.56 12.81 8.69
C ALA A 104 -2.83 11.40 9.23
N VAL A 105 -1.75 10.66 9.47
CA VAL A 105 -1.82 9.27 9.97
C VAL A 105 -1.66 9.23 11.50
N GLY A 106 -0.91 10.18 12.07
CA GLY A 106 -0.60 10.17 13.50
C GLY A 106 0.36 9.04 13.91
N PRO A 107 0.62 8.91 15.20
CA PRO A 107 1.50 7.87 15.73
C PRO A 107 1.02 6.45 15.37
N LEU A 108 1.95 5.59 15.00
CA LEU A 108 1.71 4.17 14.73
C LEU A 108 2.58 3.30 15.63
N ASP A 109 2.02 2.21 16.14
CA ASP A 109 2.77 1.16 16.81
C ASP A 109 2.98 -0.02 15.87
N ALA A 110 4.24 -0.32 15.55
CA ALA A 110 4.61 -1.35 14.59
C ALA A 110 4.16 -2.78 14.98
N VAL A 111 3.75 -3.01 16.22
CA VAL A 111 3.26 -4.30 16.69
C VAL A 111 1.75 -4.29 16.89
N ALA A 112 1.22 -3.25 17.55
CA ALA A 112 -0.21 -3.17 17.83
C ALA A 112 -1.04 -2.89 16.58
N ASP A 113 -0.57 -1.99 15.70
CA ASP A 113 -1.28 -1.66 14.45
C ASP A 113 -1.03 -2.69 13.33
N PHE A 114 0.07 -3.44 13.41
CA PHE A 114 0.47 -4.44 12.41
C PHE A 114 0.70 -5.81 13.09
N PRO A 115 -0.35 -6.50 13.54
CA PRO A 115 -0.22 -7.68 14.41
C PRO A 115 0.52 -8.86 13.77
N GLU A 116 0.36 -9.11 12.48
CA GLU A 116 1.12 -10.14 11.76
C GLU A 116 2.28 -9.51 10.98
N PRO A 117 3.53 -9.99 11.16
CA PRO A 117 4.68 -9.56 10.38
C PRO A 117 4.57 -9.98 8.91
N ASN A 118 5.24 -9.25 8.03
CA ASN A 118 5.27 -9.46 6.57
C ASN A 118 3.88 -9.34 5.90
N MET A 119 3.07 -8.46 6.43
CA MET A 119 1.76 -8.06 5.92
C MET A 119 1.50 -6.57 6.20
N ALA A 120 2.54 -5.76 6.32
CA ALA A 120 2.41 -4.36 6.71
C ALA A 120 1.61 -3.55 5.68
N ASP A 121 1.68 -3.91 4.40
CA ASP A 121 0.87 -3.36 3.33
C ASP A 121 -0.63 -3.57 3.57
N VAL A 122 -1.03 -4.80 3.90
CA VAL A 122 -2.43 -5.14 4.20
C VAL A 122 -2.91 -4.40 5.45
N TRP A 123 -2.10 -4.40 6.51
CA TRP A 123 -2.46 -3.74 7.77
C TRP A 123 -2.52 -2.22 7.64
N PHE A 124 -1.61 -1.61 6.87
CA PHE A 124 -1.72 -0.18 6.57
C PHE A 124 -3.01 0.13 5.78
N GLY A 125 -3.36 -0.73 4.82
CA GLY A 125 -4.64 -0.64 4.10
C GLY A 125 -5.85 -0.73 5.05
N VAL A 126 -5.86 -1.67 5.99
CA VAL A 126 -6.91 -1.80 7.03
C VAL A 126 -6.99 -0.55 7.91
N LEU A 127 -5.85 -0.01 8.32
CA LEU A 127 -5.77 1.23 9.09
C LEU A 127 -6.35 2.41 8.29
N ALA A 128 -5.96 2.54 7.02
CA ALA A 128 -6.44 3.58 6.12
C ALA A 128 -7.97 3.52 5.94
N GLN A 129 -8.55 2.31 5.79
CA GLN A 129 -10.00 2.12 5.74
C GLN A 129 -10.68 2.65 7.01
N ARG A 130 -10.18 2.31 8.19
CA ARG A 130 -10.72 2.75 9.48
C ARG A 130 -10.66 4.28 9.64
N ARG A 131 -9.62 4.90 9.12
CA ARG A 131 -9.38 6.36 9.20
C ARG A 131 -9.95 7.12 8.02
N ARG A 132 -10.55 6.45 7.04
CA ARG A 132 -11.03 7.03 5.78
C ARG A 132 -9.95 7.81 5.04
N LEU A 133 -8.70 7.36 5.17
CA LEU A 133 -7.56 7.94 4.48
C LEU A 133 -7.51 7.41 3.03
N PRO A 134 -7.59 8.28 2.02
CA PRO A 134 -7.44 7.85 0.64
C PRO A 134 -6.03 7.31 0.38
N LEU A 135 -5.95 6.20 -0.34
CA LEU A 135 -4.71 5.60 -0.81
C LEU A 135 -4.67 5.74 -2.34
N VAL A 136 -3.62 6.33 -2.86
CA VAL A 136 -3.52 6.66 -4.29
C VAL A 136 -2.18 6.20 -4.86
N VAL A 137 -2.23 5.44 -5.95
CA VAL A 137 -1.06 5.21 -6.79
C VAL A 137 -0.84 6.46 -7.64
N ALA A 138 0.35 7.05 -7.51
CA ALA A 138 0.75 8.22 -8.27
C ALA A 138 1.03 7.84 -9.73
N PRO A 139 0.71 8.70 -10.71
CA PRO A 139 1.10 8.49 -12.10
C PRO A 139 2.63 8.44 -12.24
N HIS A 140 3.13 7.49 -13.01
CA HIS A 140 4.56 7.35 -13.31
C HIS A 140 4.79 6.54 -14.58
N GLY A 141 5.93 6.78 -15.24
CA GLY A 141 6.33 6.03 -16.41
C GLY A 141 6.84 4.63 -16.10
N GLY A 142 6.77 3.72 -17.05
CA GLY A 142 7.36 2.39 -16.92
C GLY A 142 8.86 2.47 -16.67
N GLY A 143 9.34 1.68 -15.68
CA GLY A 143 10.75 1.68 -15.28
C GLY A 143 11.18 2.89 -14.42
N TRP A 144 10.24 3.75 -13.98
CA TRP A 144 10.53 4.82 -13.01
C TRP A 144 11.11 4.25 -11.72
N LEU A 145 10.54 3.14 -11.22
CA LEU A 145 11.16 2.27 -10.24
C LEU A 145 11.76 1.04 -10.94
N ARG A 146 12.86 0.53 -10.42
CA ARG A 146 13.51 -0.66 -10.95
C ARG A 146 13.86 -1.62 -9.82
N GLU A 147 13.49 -2.87 -9.98
CA GLU A 147 13.93 -3.91 -9.04
C GLU A 147 15.41 -4.22 -9.25
N VAL A 148 16.16 -4.35 -8.18
CA VAL A 148 17.54 -4.86 -8.22
C VAL A 148 17.43 -6.36 -8.42
N GLY A 149 17.98 -6.85 -9.54
CA GLY A 149 17.85 -8.24 -9.97
C GLY A 149 18.20 -9.24 -8.89
N GLY A 150 17.18 -9.93 -8.43
CA GLY A 150 17.21 -11.16 -7.65
C GLY A 150 16.25 -12.13 -8.29
N THR A 151 16.47 -13.44 -8.16
CA THR A 151 15.46 -14.39 -8.60
C THR A 151 14.21 -14.22 -7.72
N ALA A 152 13.03 -14.21 -8.34
CA ALA A 152 11.74 -14.11 -7.63
C ALA A 152 11.59 -15.13 -6.47
N VAL A 153 12.45 -16.15 -6.45
CA VAL A 153 12.51 -17.20 -5.43
C VAL A 153 13.12 -16.69 -4.11
N ASP A 154 14.00 -15.69 -4.14
CA ASP A 154 14.68 -15.16 -2.95
C ASP A 154 13.95 -13.95 -2.33
N SER A 155 13.00 -13.34 -3.05
CA SER A 155 12.19 -12.27 -2.52
C SER A 155 11.25 -12.76 -1.41
N LEU A 156 10.97 -11.91 -0.42
CA LEU A 156 9.91 -12.18 0.58
C LEU A 156 8.59 -12.50 -0.12
N TYR A 157 8.26 -11.79 -1.20
CA TYR A 157 7.07 -12.04 -2.02
C TYR A 157 7.05 -13.46 -2.59
N GLY A 158 8.15 -13.95 -3.20
CA GLY A 158 8.24 -15.32 -3.73
C GLY A 158 8.09 -16.37 -2.63
N ARG A 159 8.69 -16.13 -1.45
CA ARG A 159 8.56 -17.04 -0.28
C ARG A 159 7.14 -17.06 0.30
N PHE A 160 6.39 -15.96 0.20
CA PHE A 160 5.04 -15.85 0.76
C PHE A 160 3.94 -16.28 -0.23
N THR A 161 4.08 -16.01 -1.53
CA THR A 161 3.09 -16.41 -2.55
C THR A 161 3.01 -17.93 -2.72
N VAL A 162 4.12 -18.66 -2.52
CA VAL A 162 4.17 -20.13 -2.60
C VAL A 162 3.57 -20.80 -1.35
N ARG A 163 3.38 -20.08 -0.24
CA ARG A 163 2.91 -20.65 1.02
C ARG A 163 1.41 -20.40 1.23
N ALA A 164 0.59 -21.42 1.05
CA ALA A 164 -0.85 -21.42 1.35
C ALA A 164 -1.23 -20.85 2.75
N ARG A 165 -0.29 -20.85 3.71
CA ARG A 165 -0.49 -20.25 5.04
C ARG A 165 -0.51 -18.71 4.97
N ALA A 166 0.37 -18.09 4.18
CA ALA A 166 0.42 -16.63 4.05
C ALA A 166 -0.86 -16.11 3.39
N ASP A 167 -1.30 -16.73 2.30
CA ASP A 167 -2.57 -16.36 1.66
C ASP A 167 -3.76 -16.47 2.65
N ARG A 168 -3.79 -17.49 3.52
CA ARG A 168 -4.85 -17.61 4.54
C ARG A 168 -4.84 -16.47 5.57
N LEU A 169 -3.67 -16.01 6.02
CA LEU A 169 -3.57 -14.90 6.96
C LEU A 169 -4.00 -13.59 6.32
N GLN A 170 -3.49 -13.30 5.12
CA GLN A 170 -3.88 -12.11 4.36
C GLN A 170 -5.37 -12.15 4.00
N THR A 171 -5.89 -13.32 3.58
CA THR A 171 -7.33 -13.51 3.32
C THR A 171 -8.18 -13.21 4.55
N ARG A 172 -7.74 -13.67 5.74
CA ARG A 172 -8.45 -13.40 7.00
C ARG A 172 -8.45 -11.91 7.32
N ALA A 173 -7.30 -11.25 7.24
CA ALA A 173 -7.18 -9.81 7.48
C ALA A 173 -8.03 -9.00 6.49
N ALA A 174 -7.93 -9.33 5.19
CA ALA A 174 -8.70 -8.65 4.15
C ALA A 174 -10.22 -8.85 4.31
N LYS A 175 -10.68 -10.05 4.72
CA LYS A 175 -12.09 -10.31 5.01
C LYS A 175 -12.60 -9.55 6.23
N ALA A 176 -11.79 -9.43 7.27
CA ALA A 176 -12.14 -8.69 8.48
C ALA A 176 -12.28 -7.17 8.23
N ALA A 177 -11.68 -6.67 7.15
CA ALA A 177 -11.75 -5.27 6.75
C ALA A 177 -12.88 -4.95 5.75
N LEU A 178 -13.69 -5.93 5.36
CA LEU A 178 -14.84 -5.70 4.48
C LEU A 178 -15.89 -4.77 5.15
N PRO A 179 -16.57 -3.91 4.38
CA PRO A 179 -16.36 -3.67 2.95
C PRO A 179 -15.14 -2.80 2.67
N TRP A 180 -14.35 -3.16 1.66
CA TRP A 180 -13.29 -2.30 1.16
C TRP A 180 -13.88 -1.15 0.33
N VAL A 181 -13.49 0.07 0.66
CA VAL A 181 -13.94 1.28 -0.02
C VAL A 181 -12.74 2.08 -0.50
N VAL A 182 -12.71 2.41 -1.79
CA VAL A 182 -11.76 3.40 -2.30
C VAL A 182 -12.27 4.78 -1.90
N HIS A 183 -11.62 5.40 -0.93
CA HIS A 183 -11.98 6.75 -0.50
C HIS A 183 -11.59 7.77 -1.57
N PRO A 184 -12.46 8.74 -1.88
CA PRO A 184 -12.18 9.74 -2.90
C PRO A 184 -10.97 10.60 -2.52
N ALA A 185 -10.14 10.91 -3.50
CA ALA A 185 -8.98 11.78 -3.39
C ALA A 185 -9.12 12.92 -4.41
N ALA A 186 -9.67 14.04 -3.98
CA ALA A 186 -9.86 15.19 -4.86
C ALA A 186 -8.56 16.00 -4.95
N LEU A 187 -8.12 16.31 -6.16
CA LEU A 187 -7.07 17.29 -6.39
C LEU A 187 -7.58 18.70 -5.98
N ARG A 188 -6.67 19.53 -5.50
CA ARG A 188 -6.97 20.96 -5.30
C ARG A 188 -7.34 21.52 -6.66
N GLY A 189 -8.47 22.19 -6.75
CA GLY A 189 -8.83 22.91 -7.96
C GLY A 189 -7.69 23.87 -8.31
N ALA A 190 -7.29 23.90 -9.57
CA ALA A 190 -6.42 24.96 -10.06
C ALA A 190 -7.11 26.27 -9.71
N GLY A 191 -6.60 26.99 -8.71
CA GLY A 191 -7.15 28.26 -8.29
C GLY A 191 -7.23 29.18 -9.51
N GLY A 192 -8.42 29.65 -9.81
CA GLY A 192 -8.63 30.67 -10.82
C GLY A 192 -8.05 32.00 -10.35
#